data_5962f7175c9645e60ce9c6ff61400d65
#
_entry.id   5962f7175c9645e60ce9c6ff61400d65
#
_cell.length_a   1.000
_cell.length_b   1.000
_cell.length_c   1.000
_cell.angle_alpha   90.00
_cell.angle_beta   90.00
_cell.angle_gamma   90.00
#
_symmetry.space_group_name_H-M   'P 1'
#
loop_
_entity.id
_entity.type
_entity.pdbx_description
1 polymer ?
#
loop_
_entity_poly.entity_id
_entity_poly.type
_entity_poly.pdbx_seq_one_letter_code
_entity_poly.pdbx_strand_id
1 'polypeptide(L)'
;DAQESRGLGDVYKRQGMSFYGEMPDMFNLVLNSDHKLVKEVLADEEKECSAAIAPIQTELEDVTKRRDALKKKQEGKKDEDIPTAEKDELNDLDKKWDELKQQKDSIFAGYAGKNKVVRQLIDLALLQNNMLKGEALNNFVKRSIELI
;
A
#
# COMPACT_ATOMS: atom_id res chain seq x y z
N ASP A 1 12.50 -23.56 -13.05
CA ASP A 1 12.35 -23.04 -11.69
C ASP A 1 10.92 -22.55 -11.37
N ALA A 2 10.15 -22.03 -12.36
CA ALA A 2 8.75 -21.63 -12.13
C ALA A 2 7.77 -22.82 -12.08
N GLN A 3 8.19 -23.99 -12.50
CA GLN A 3 7.36 -25.21 -12.55
C GLN A 3 7.37 -25.97 -11.22
N GLU A 4 8.46 -25.89 -10.46
CA GLU A 4 8.59 -26.53 -9.15
C GLU A 4 7.78 -25.82 -8.06
N SER A 5 7.62 -24.50 -8.14
CA SER A 5 6.83 -23.75 -7.16
C SER A 5 5.31 -24.00 -7.28
N ARG A 6 4.81 -24.38 -8.47
CA ARG A 6 3.40 -24.78 -8.66
C ARG A 6 3.08 -26.13 -8.03
N GLY A 7 4.02 -27.06 -8.05
CA GLY A 7 3.84 -28.40 -7.47
C GLY A 7 3.74 -28.40 -5.95
N LEU A 8 4.47 -27.51 -5.26
CA LEU A 8 4.42 -27.42 -3.80
C LEU A 8 3.07 -26.87 -3.31
N GLY A 9 2.51 -25.85 -3.98
CA GLY A 9 1.22 -25.28 -3.61
C GLY A 9 0.06 -26.28 -3.70
N ASP A 10 0.09 -27.16 -4.72
CA ASP A 10 -0.93 -28.20 -4.91
C ASP A 10 -0.79 -29.35 -3.92
N VAL A 11 0.42 -29.69 -3.50
CA VAL A 11 0.68 -30.73 -2.48
C VAL A 11 0.15 -30.28 -1.11
N TYR A 12 0.34 -29.02 -0.73
CA TYR A 12 -0.21 -28.48 0.52
C TYR A 12 -1.73 -28.42 0.54
N LYS A 13 -2.37 -28.12 -0.59
CA LYS A 13 -3.84 -28.14 -0.71
C LYS A 13 -4.43 -29.54 -0.59
N ARG A 14 -3.72 -30.57 -1.06
CA ARG A 14 -4.18 -31.97 -1.02
C ARG A 14 -3.99 -32.64 0.36
N GLN A 15 -3.10 -32.15 1.19
CA GLN A 15 -2.79 -32.79 2.49
C GLN A 15 -3.70 -32.34 3.64
N GLY A 16 -4.75 -31.56 3.39
CA GLY A 16 -5.75 -31.24 4.42
C GLY A 16 -5.19 -30.49 5.65
N MET A 17 -4.05 -29.81 5.52
CA MET A 17 -3.54 -28.95 6.58
C MET A 17 -4.27 -27.61 6.59
N SER A 18 -5.56 -27.67 6.94
CA SER A 18 -6.39 -26.52 7.30
C SER A 18 -6.01 -25.92 8.67
N PHE A 19 -4.71 -25.85 8.97
CA PHE A 19 -4.27 -25.29 10.27
C PHE A 19 -3.93 -23.80 10.20
N TYR A 20 -3.72 -23.29 8.97
CA TYR A 20 -3.66 -21.86 8.71
C TYR A 20 -4.94 -21.51 7.99
N GLY A 21 -5.84 -20.75 8.63
CA GLY A 21 -7.01 -20.19 7.96
C GLY A 21 -6.62 -19.59 6.61
N GLU A 22 -7.54 -19.56 5.66
CA GLU A 22 -7.30 -19.04 4.30
C GLU A 22 -6.56 -17.70 4.42
N MET A 23 -5.24 -17.72 4.17
CA MET A 23 -4.51 -16.47 4.03
C MET A 23 -5.08 -15.76 2.82
N PRO A 24 -5.53 -14.51 2.94
CA PRO A 24 -6.01 -13.78 1.79
C PRO A 24 -4.91 -13.74 0.73
N ASP A 25 -5.27 -14.07 -0.50
CA ASP A 25 -4.34 -13.99 -1.62
C ASP A 25 -3.81 -12.56 -1.70
N MET A 26 -2.49 -12.40 -1.55
CA MET A 26 -1.83 -11.10 -1.67
C MET A 26 -1.33 -10.92 -3.10
N PHE A 27 -1.79 -9.85 -3.74
CA PHE A 27 -1.41 -9.51 -5.12
C PHE A 27 -0.69 -8.17 -5.14
N ASN A 28 0.31 -8.07 -6.00
CA ASN A 28 0.96 -6.81 -6.32
C ASN A 28 0.46 -6.32 -7.68
N LEU A 29 -0.10 -5.12 -7.71
CA LEU A 29 -0.45 -4.42 -8.94
C LEU A 29 0.77 -3.64 -9.43
N VAL A 30 1.26 -3.98 -10.63
CA VAL A 30 2.34 -3.26 -11.30
C VAL A 30 1.74 -2.42 -12.43
N LEU A 31 1.95 -1.12 -12.37
CA LEU A 31 1.47 -0.17 -13.38
C LEU A 31 2.64 0.37 -14.21
N ASN A 32 2.40 0.51 -15.52
CA ASN A 32 3.34 1.22 -16.39
C ASN A 32 3.18 2.74 -16.18
N SER A 33 4.15 3.37 -15.51
CA SER A 33 4.16 4.81 -15.23
C SER A 33 4.21 5.69 -16.49
N ASP A 34 4.62 5.13 -17.63
CA ASP A 34 4.64 5.85 -18.90
C ASP A 34 3.31 5.84 -19.66
N HIS A 35 2.38 5.00 -19.22
CA HIS A 35 1.06 4.93 -19.85
C HIS A 35 0.26 6.21 -19.62
N LYS A 36 -0.39 6.72 -20.69
CA LYS A 36 -1.12 8.00 -20.68
C LYS A 36 -2.16 8.07 -19.55
N LEU A 37 -3.00 7.04 -19.41
CA LEU A 37 -4.04 7.00 -18.36
C LEU A 37 -3.44 7.01 -16.95
N VAL A 38 -2.27 6.39 -16.74
CA VAL A 38 -1.60 6.40 -15.42
C VAL A 38 -1.10 7.80 -15.11
N LYS A 39 -0.50 8.49 -16.09
CA LYS A 39 -0.08 9.91 -15.97
C LYS A 39 -1.26 10.85 -15.67
N GLU A 40 -2.39 10.64 -16.32
CA GLU A 40 -3.62 11.42 -16.08
C GLU A 40 -4.15 11.20 -14.66
N VAL A 41 -4.17 9.94 -14.18
CA VAL A 41 -4.58 9.63 -12.81
C VAL A 41 -3.64 10.25 -11.78
N LEU A 42 -2.32 10.21 -12.01
CA LEU A 42 -1.34 10.81 -11.11
C LEU A 42 -1.48 12.34 -11.04
N ALA A 43 -1.71 13.00 -12.18
CA ALA A 43 -1.92 14.44 -12.21
C ALA A 43 -3.24 14.86 -11.54
N ASP A 44 -4.29 14.06 -11.67
CA ASP A 44 -5.57 14.28 -10.99
C ASP A 44 -5.45 14.04 -9.48
N GLU A 45 -4.77 12.98 -9.07
CA GLU A 45 -4.47 12.67 -7.66
C GLU A 45 -3.67 13.79 -7.01
N GLU A 46 -2.61 14.28 -7.67
CA GLU A 46 -1.82 15.40 -7.16
C GLU A 46 -2.68 16.65 -6.97
N LYS A 47 -3.55 16.97 -7.92
CA LYS A 47 -4.46 18.11 -7.84
C LYS A 47 -5.46 17.98 -6.69
N GLU A 48 -6.05 16.80 -6.51
CA GLU A 48 -7.10 16.54 -5.51
C GLU A 48 -6.54 16.39 -4.09
N CYS A 49 -5.36 15.76 -3.94
CA CYS A 49 -4.82 15.36 -2.66
C CYS A 49 -3.73 16.29 -2.12
N SER A 50 -3.06 17.09 -2.96
CA SER A 50 -1.88 17.86 -2.55
C SER A 50 -2.14 18.78 -1.35
N ALA A 51 -3.26 19.48 -1.33
CA ALA A 51 -3.59 20.41 -0.24
C ALA A 51 -3.76 19.70 1.11
N ALA A 52 -4.32 18.49 1.11
CA ALA A 52 -4.49 17.68 2.32
C ALA A 52 -3.19 16.96 2.73
N ILE A 53 -2.34 16.61 1.77
CA ILE A 53 -1.09 15.87 1.99
C ILE A 53 0.06 16.79 2.41
N ALA A 54 0.13 18.01 1.90
CA ALA A 54 1.25 18.91 2.15
C ALA A 54 1.59 19.11 3.64
N PRO A 55 0.64 19.39 4.56
CA PRO A 55 0.94 19.51 5.98
C PRO A 55 1.43 18.19 6.59
N ILE A 56 0.83 17.06 6.20
CA ILE A 56 1.22 15.72 6.68
C ILE A 56 2.63 15.39 6.21
N GLN A 57 2.96 15.71 4.97
CA GLN A 57 4.27 15.47 4.39
C GLN A 57 5.36 16.27 5.12
N THR A 58 5.10 17.55 5.42
CA THR A 58 6.03 18.41 6.15
C THR A 58 6.29 17.87 7.56
N GLU A 59 5.25 17.45 8.26
CA GLU A 59 5.38 16.87 9.59
C GLU A 59 6.07 15.50 9.57
N LEU A 60 5.81 14.68 8.56
CA LEU A 60 6.44 13.39 8.36
C LEU A 60 7.96 13.53 8.10
N GLU A 61 8.36 14.55 7.35
CA GLU A 61 9.77 14.87 7.13
C GLU A 61 10.47 15.32 8.43
N ASP A 62 9.83 16.15 9.25
CA ASP A 62 10.38 16.56 10.55
C ASP A 62 10.53 15.36 11.50
N VAL A 63 9.48 14.56 11.64
CA VAL A 63 9.51 13.34 12.45
C VAL A 63 10.60 12.39 11.97
N THR A 64 10.73 12.19 10.66
CA THR A 64 11.76 11.32 10.07
C THR A 64 13.17 11.83 10.42
N LYS A 65 13.43 13.12 10.24
CA LYS A 65 14.74 13.73 10.59
C LYS A 65 15.08 13.51 12.07
N ARG A 66 14.10 13.70 12.96
CA ARG A 66 14.31 13.52 14.42
C ARG A 66 14.56 12.05 14.78
N ARG A 67 13.78 11.12 14.18
CA ARG A 67 14.01 9.68 14.33
C ARG A 67 15.40 9.26 13.90
N ASP A 68 15.82 9.70 12.70
CA ASP A 68 17.13 9.36 12.14
C ASP A 68 18.27 9.91 12.98
N ALA A 69 18.13 11.13 13.51
CA ALA A 69 19.11 11.73 14.42
C ALA A 69 19.23 10.93 15.72
N LEU A 70 18.11 10.49 16.32
CA LEU A 70 18.12 9.66 17.52
C LEU A 70 18.71 8.27 17.26
N LYS A 71 18.30 7.61 16.17
CA LYS A 71 18.84 6.31 15.76
C LYS A 71 20.35 6.37 15.55
N LYS A 72 20.83 7.42 14.87
CA LYS A 72 22.25 7.63 14.66
C LYS A 72 23.01 7.90 15.98
N LYS A 73 22.39 8.60 16.93
CA LYS A 73 22.98 8.85 18.27
C LYS A 73 23.07 7.56 19.10
N GLN A 74 22.18 6.61 18.87
CA GLN A 74 22.12 5.32 19.55
C GLN A 74 22.97 4.24 18.85
N GLU A 75 23.38 4.47 17.61
CA GLU A 75 24.15 3.53 16.82
C GLU A 75 25.46 3.13 17.53
N GLY A 76 25.71 1.83 17.66
CA GLY A 76 26.88 1.28 18.35
C GLY A 76 26.80 1.26 19.88
N LYS A 77 25.74 1.79 20.50
CA LYS A 77 25.50 1.68 21.94
C LYS A 77 24.78 0.39 22.29
N LYS A 78 25.04 -0.16 23.46
CA LYS A 78 24.21 -1.23 24.01
C LYS A 78 22.91 -0.65 24.52
N ASP A 79 21.85 -1.46 24.52
CA ASP A 79 20.52 -1.04 24.99
C ASP A 79 20.54 -0.48 26.43
N GLU A 80 21.40 -1.02 27.28
CA GLU A 80 21.63 -0.59 28.67
C GLU A 80 22.22 0.82 28.79
N ASP A 81 22.99 1.23 27.76
CA ASP A 81 23.69 2.54 27.72
C ASP A 81 22.83 3.66 27.13
N ILE A 82 21.64 3.34 26.62
CA ILE A 82 20.71 4.29 26.03
C ILE A 82 19.79 4.82 27.13
N PRO A 83 19.76 6.15 27.39
CA PRO A 83 18.85 6.75 28.37
C PRO A 83 17.38 6.41 28.08
N THR A 84 16.62 6.10 29.11
CA THR A 84 15.19 5.77 28.97
C THR A 84 14.42 6.87 28.25
N ALA A 85 14.73 8.13 28.55
CA ALA A 85 14.11 9.26 27.88
C ALA A 85 14.33 9.27 26.35
N GLU A 86 15.52 8.85 25.86
CA GLU A 86 15.80 8.75 24.43
C GLU A 86 15.06 7.55 23.78
N LYS A 87 14.84 6.47 24.52
CA LYS A 87 14.02 5.33 24.06
C LYS A 87 12.56 5.71 23.97
N ASP A 88 12.05 6.39 24.97
CA ASP A 88 10.65 6.85 25.02
C ASP A 88 10.39 7.86 23.89
N GLU A 89 11.31 8.82 23.69
CA GLU A 89 11.21 9.78 22.59
C GLU A 89 11.20 9.09 21.21
N LEU A 90 12.08 8.10 21.01
CA LEU A 90 12.11 7.34 19.75
C LEU A 90 10.81 6.57 19.52
N ASN A 91 10.27 5.94 20.56
CA ASN A 91 9.02 5.20 20.50
C ASN A 91 7.81 6.12 20.19
N ASP A 92 7.78 7.31 20.76
CA ASP A 92 6.74 8.30 20.46
C ASP A 92 6.85 8.85 19.04
N LEU A 93 8.07 9.07 18.56
CA LEU A 93 8.33 9.45 17.16
C LEU A 93 7.94 8.33 16.18
N ASP A 94 8.20 7.06 16.52
CA ASP A 94 7.79 5.92 15.70
C ASP A 94 6.27 5.83 15.60
N LYS A 95 5.53 5.97 16.71
CA LYS A 95 4.07 6.00 16.72
C LYS A 95 3.53 7.16 15.88
N LYS A 96 4.09 8.36 16.07
CA LYS A 96 3.67 9.54 15.31
C LYS A 96 3.93 9.38 13.82
N TRP A 97 5.03 8.78 13.44
CA TRP A 97 5.35 8.47 12.05
C TRP A 97 4.34 7.51 11.42
N ASP A 98 3.97 6.45 12.15
CA ASP A 98 2.96 5.48 11.71
C ASP A 98 1.58 6.14 11.57
N GLU A 99 1.18 6.99 12.51
CA GLU A 99 -0.09 7.73 12.45
C GLU A 99 -0.14 8.67 11.23
N LEU A 100 0.93 9.42 10.97
CA LEU A 100 1.01 10.32 9.82
C LEU A 100 0.99 9.54 8.50
N LYS A 101 1.67 8.40 8.45
CA LYS A 101 1.61 7.50 7.31
C LYS A 101 0.19 6.98 7.06
N GLN A 102 -0.48 6.51 8.10
CA GLN A 102 -1.86 6.05 7.98
C GLN A 102 -2.80 7.16 7.51
N GLN A 103 -2.63 8.40 7.99
CA GLN A 103 -3.41 9.54 7.53
C GLN A 103 -3.19 9.79 6.03
N LYS A 104 -1.93 9.80 5.59
CA LYS A 104 -1.59 9.96 4.17
C LYS A 104 -2.19 8.84 3.31
N ASP A 105 -2.04 7.58 3.73
CA ASP A 105 -2.57 6.41 3.03
C ASP A 105 -4.12 6.46 2.97
N SER A 106 -4.78 6.96 4.02
CA SER A 106 -6.23 7.12 4.05
C SER A 106 -6.73 8.18 3.05
N ILE A 107 -5.98 9.26 2.84
CA ILE A 107 -6.30 10.27 1.82
C ILE A 107 -6.23 9.65 0.42
N PHE A 108 -5.14 8.92 0.12
CA PHE A 108 -4.99 8.24 -1.16
C PHE A 108 -6.04 7.14 -1.38
N ALA A 109 -6.34 6.36 -0.34
CA ALA A 109 -7.40 5.35 -0.41
C ALA A 109 -8.77 5.98 -0.66
N GLY A 110 -9.06 7.13 -0.04
CA GLY A 110 -10.26 7.90 -0.28
C GLY A 110 -10.39 8.40 -1.72
N TYR A 111 -9.29 8.90 -2.29
CA TYR A 111 -9.22 9.29 -3.70
C TYR A 111 -9.43 8.08 -4.62
N ALA A 112 -8.64 7.01 -4.42
CA ALA A 112 -8.71 5.81 -5.25
C ALA A 112 -10.10 5.15 -5.22
N GLY A 113 -10.77 5.18 -4.06
CA GLY A 113 -12.14 4.64 -3.90
C GLY A 113 -13.20 5.41 -4.68
N LYS A 114 -12.99 6.71 -4.94
CA LYS A 114 -13.90 7.58 -5.69
C LYS A 114 -13.57 7.64 -7.20
N ASN A 115 -12.30 7.44 -7.55
CA ASN A 115 -11.86 7.58 -8.93
C ASN A 115 -12.21 6.34 -9.76
N LYS A 116 -13.13 6.52 -10.73
CA LYS A 116 -13.61 5.44 -11.59
C LYS A 116 -12.51 4.85 -12.47
N VAL A 117 -11.54 5.66 -12.90
CA VAL A 117 -10.43 5.22 -13.76
C VAL A 117 -9.48 4.33 -12.99
N VAL A 118 -9.11 4.69 -11.75
CA VAL A 118 -8.29 3.85 -10.86
C VAL A 118 -8.94 2.47 -10.68
N ARG A 119 -10.23 2.45 -10.36
CA ARG A 119 -10.98 1.22 -10.18
C ARG A 119 -11.02 0.38 -11.47
N GLN A 120 -11.17 1.04 -12.60
CA GLN A 120 -11.17 0.39 -13.91
C GLN A 120 -9.82 -0.26 -14.24
N LEU A 121 -8.70 0.41 -13.92
CA LEU A 121 -7.35 -0.14 -14.11
C LEU A 121 -7.09 -1.37 -13.23
N ILE A 122 -7.53 -1.34 -11.98
CA ILE A 122 -7.42 -2.48 -11.06
C ILE A 122 -8.23 -3.66 -11.59
N ASP A 123 -9.49 -3.43 -11.94
CA ASP A 123 -10.36 -4.49 -12.41
C ASP A 123 -9.89 -5.07 -13.76
N LEU A 124 -9.29 -4.25 -14.63
CA LEU A 124 -8.68 -4.71 -15.87
C LEU A 124 -7.49 -5.66 -15.61
N ALA A 125 -6.65 -5.34 -14.64
CA ALA A 125 -5.54 -6.21 -14.23
C ALA A 125 -6.06 -7.54 -13.65
N LEU A 126 -7.12 -7.49 -12.84
CA LEU A 126 -7.78 -8.70 -12.32
C LEU A 126 -8.41 -9.53 -13.44
N LEU A 127 -9.07 -8.89 -14.41
CA LEU A 127 -9.66 -9.54 -15.57
C LEU A 127 -8.62 -10.28 -16.40
N GLN A 128 -7.47 -9.64 -16.66
CA GLN A 128 -6.35 -10.23 -17.41
C GLN A 128 -5.83 -11.52 -16.76
N ASN A 129 -5.92 -11.61 -15.44
CA ASN A 129 -5.50 -12.77 -14.66
C ASN A 129 -6.65 -13.75 -14.34
N ASN A 130 -7.80 -13.62 -15.00
CA ASN A 130 -9.00 -14.43 -14.76
C ASN A 130 -9.55 -14.38 -13.32
N MET A 131 -9.26 -13.30 -12.61
CA MET A 131 -9.65 -13.11 -11.20
C MET A 131 -10.91 -12.28 -11.04
N LEU A 132 -11.37 -11.59 -12.09
CA LEU A 132 -12.59 -10.79 -12.08
C LEU A 132 -13.76 -11.64 -12.56
N LYS A 133 -14.73 -11.92 -11.68
CA LYS A 133 -15.88 -12.81 -11.96
C LYS A 133 -17.16 -12.27 -11.33
N GLY A 134 -18.29 -12.81 -11.77
CA GLY A 134 -19.61 -12.55 -11.18
C GLY A 134 -20.00 -11.08 -11.17
N GLU A 135 -20.44 -10.58 -10.03
CA GLU A 135 -20.89 -9.20 -9.86
C GLU A 135 -19.79 -8.16 -10.13
N ALA A 136 -18.54 -8.45 -9.74
CA ALA A 136 -17.40 -7.58 -9.99
C ALA A 136 -17.17 -7.37 -11.50
N LEU A 137 -17.29 -8.43 -12.31
CA LEU A 137 -17.21 -8.35 -13.77
C LEU A 137 -18.36 -7.51 -14.35
N ASN A 138 -19.59 -7.70 -13.87
CA ASN A 138 -20.73 -6.89 -14.30
C ASN A 138 -20.53 -5.41 -13.98
N ASN A 139 -20.02 -5.09 -12.81
CA ASN A 139 -19.71 -3.71 -12.40
C ASN A 139 -18.58 -3.10 -13.24
N PHE A 140 -17.57 -3.89 -13.59
CA PHE A 140 -16.52 -3.49 -14.53
C PHE A 140 -17.11 -3.11 -15.89
N VAL A 141 -17.96 -3.95 -16.46
CA VAL A 141 -18.60 -3.68 -17.77
C VAL A 141 -19.46 -2.42 -17.72
N LYS A 142 -20.27 -2.23 -16.68
CA LYS A 142 -21.08 -1.01 -16.51
C LYS A 142 -20.20 0.25 -16.46
N ARG A 143 -19.13 0.24 -15.67
CA ARG A 143 -18.20 1.39 -15.62
C ARG A 143 -17.51 1.62 -16.95
N SER A 144 -17.16 0.56 -17.69
CA SER A 144 -16.54 0.71 -19.02
C SER A 144 -17.44 1.50 -19.96
N ILE A 145 -18.75 1.25 -19.93
CA ILE A 145 -19.74 1.98 -20.75
C ILE A 145 -19.85 3.45 -20.31
N GLU A 146 -19.76 3.71 -18.99
CA GLU A 146 -19.84 5.08 -18.46
C GLU A 146 -18.56 5.93 -18.77
N LEU A 147 -17.45 5.29 -19.09
CA LEU A 147 -16.17 5.94 -19.35
C LEU A 147 -15.91 6.20 -20.85
N ILE A 148 -16.76 5.67 -21.74
CA ILE A 148 -16.73 5.92 -23.19
C ILE A 148 -17.58 7.14 -23.53
#